data_80ea858162272ca6b3a200e9dcb1a146
#
_entry.id   80ea858162272ca6b3a200e9dcb1a146
#
_cell.length_a   1.000
_cell.length_b   1.000
_cell.length_c   1.000
_cell.angle_alpha   90.00
_cell.angle_beta   90.00
_cell.angle_gamma   90.00
#
_symmetry.space_group_name_H-M   'P 1'
#
loop_
_entity.id
_entity.type
_entity.pdbx_description
1 polymer ?
#
loop_
_entity_poly.entity_id
_entity_poly.type
_entity_poly.pdbx_seq_one_letter_code
_entity_poly.pdbx_strand_id
1 'polypeptide(L)' 'MKYPRIRDLREDRDWNQTQVAKMLGMSQTGYSKYETGENDIPTQVLIQLARIYGTSIDYLLGETRNPQRYP' A
#
# COMPACT_ATOMS: atom_id res chain seq x y z
N MET A 1 8.72 -3.31 10.21
CA MET A 1 7.73 -2.91 9.21
C MET A 1 7.62 -1.41 9.19
N LYS A 2 7.92 -0.78 8.05
CA LYS A 2 8.03 0.69 7.96
C LYS A 2 6.66 1.38 7.85
N TYR A 3 5.75 0.78 7.07
CA TYR A 3 4.41 1.34 6.85
C TYR A 3 3.37 0.23 7.04
N PRO A 4 3.02 -0.09 8.31
CA PRO A 4 2.16 -1.25 8.60
C PRO A 4 0.75 -1.13 8.04
N ARG A 5 0.29 0.10 7.77
CA ARG A 5 -1.07 0.31 7.27
C ARG A 5 -1.32 -0.30 5.89
N ILE A 6 -0.26 -0.38 5.06
CA ILE A 6 -0.38 -0.99 3.73
C ILE A 6 -0.76 -2.46 3.86
N ARG A 7 -0.13 -3.18 4.77
CA ARG A 7 -0.46 -4.56 5.05
C ARG A 7 -1.86 -4.67 5.66
N ASP A 8 -2.19 -3.77 6.60
CA ASP A 8 -3.50 -3.79 7.26
C ASP A 8 -4.63 -3.61 6.25
N LEU A 9 -4.48 -2.67 5.32
CA LEU A 9 -5.49 -2.44 4.28
C LEU A 9 -5.63 -3.65 3.37
N ARG A 10 -4.53 -4.31 3.04
CA ARG A 10 -4.55 -5.52 2.23
C ARG A 10 -5.30 -6.63 2.95
N GLU A 11 -4.96 -6.86 4.21
CA GLU A 11 -5.58 -7.92 5.01
C GLU A 11 -7.07 -7.65 5.26
N ASP A 12 -7.46 -6.39 5.41
CA ASP A 12 -8.87 -6.01 5.57
C ASP A 12 -9.72 -6.42 4.37
N ARG A 13 -9.13 -6.56 3.20
CA ARG A 13 -9.83 -6.98 1.98
C ARG A 13 -9.64 -8.46 1.67
N ASP A 14 -9.03 -9.21 2.59
CA ASP A 14 -8.71 -10.63 2.40
C ASP A 14 -7.88 -10.88 1.13
N TRP A 15 -7.03 -9.93 0.77
CA TRP A 15 -6.12 -10.09 -0.35
C TRP A 15 -4.76 -10.59 0.14
N ASN A 16 -4.10 -11.40 -0.70
CA ASN A 16 -2.71 -11.80 -0.45
C ASN A 16 -1.76 -10.86 -1.19
N GLN A 17 -0.46 -11.00 -0.91
CA GLN A 17 0.56 -10.15 -1.53
C GLN A 17 0.60 -10.30 -3.05
N THR A 18 0.39 -11.52 -3.54
CA THR A 18 0.40 -11.79 -4.99
C THR A 18 -0.70 -11.01 -5.70
N GLN A 19 -1.90 -10.94 -5.10
CA GLN A 19 -3.02 -10.22 -5.69
C GLN A 19 -2.72 -8.72 -5.81
N VAL A 20 -2.19 -8.11 -4.75
CA VAL A 20 -1.86 -6.68 -4.77
C VAL A 20 -0.69 -6.41 -5.72
N ALA A 21 0.33 -7.25 -5.71
CA ALA A 21 1.45 -7.11 -6.64
C ALA A 21 0.96 -7.11 -8.09
N LYS A 22 0.02 -8.00 -8.40
CA LYS A 22 -0.56 -8.08 -9.72
C LYS A 22 -1.29 -6.79 -10.11
N MET A 23 -2.04 -6.21 -9.18
CA MET A 23 -2.72 -4.93 -9.40
C MET A 23 -1.73 -3.80 -9.67
N LEU A 24 -0.53 -3.88 -9.08
CA LEU A 24 0.53 -2.91 -9.26
C LEU A 24 1.40 -3.19 -10.49
N GLY A 25 1.21 -4.34 -11.14
CA GLY A 25 2.03 -4.73 -12.28
C GLY A 25 3.46 -5.11 -11.91
N MET A 26 3.66 -5.70 -10.73
CA MET A 26 4.99 -6.05 -10.25
C MET A 26 5.01 -7.45 -9.64
N SER A 27 6.22 -7.95 -9.32
CA SER A 27 6.36 -9.26 -8.72
C SER A 27 5.95 -9.23 -7.23
N GLN A 28 5.51 -10.40 -6.73
CA GLN A 28 5.18 -10.54 -5.33
C GLN A 28 6.40 -10.28 -4.43
N THR A 29 7.57 -10.73 -4.84
CA THR A 29 8.81 -10.51 -4.09
C THR A 29 9.13 -9.02 -3.96
N GLY A 30 8.98 -8.26 -5.05
CA GLY A 30 9.20 -6.82 -5.03
C GLY A 30 8.21 -6.10 -4.13
N TYR A 31 6.94 -6.48 -4.22
CA TYR A 31 5.91 -5.88 -3.36
C TYR A 31 6.15 -6.21 -1.88
N SER A 32 6.54 -7.45 -1.59
CA SER A 32 6.79 -7.90 -0.21
C SER A 32 7.82 -7.01 0.48
N LYS A 33 8.82 -6.52 -0.25
CA LYS A 33 9.85 -5.66 0.30
C LYS A 33 9.32 -4.28 0.72
N TYR A 34 8.22 -3.85 0.14
CA TYR A 34 7.54 -2.63 0.59
C TYR A 34 6.87 -2.86 1.94
N GLU A 35 6.20 -4.01 2.12
CA GLU A 35 5.54 -4.32 3.39
C GLU A 35 6.53 -4.51 4.53
N THR A 36 7.67 -5.15 4.25
CA THR A 36 8.70 -5.36 5.28
C THR A 36 9.50 -4.10 5.60
N GLY A 37 9.49 -3.11 4.71
CA GLY A 37 10.28 -1.90 4.86
C GLY A 37 11.69 -2.04 4.34
N GLU A 38 12.01 -3.16 3.70
CA GLU A 38 13.33 -3.39 3.12
C GLU A 38 13.60 -2.41 1.98
N ASN A 39 12.59 -2.07 1.20
CA ASN A 39 12.66 -1.07 0.14
C ASN A 39 11.66 0.04 0.41
N ASP A 40 12.05 1.28 0.11
CA ASP A 40 11.12 2.40 0.14
C ASP A 40 10.11 2.26 -1.01
N ILE A 41 8.92 2.79 -0.80
CA ILE A 41 7.86 2.71 -1.79
C ILE A 41 7.97 3.90 -2.74
N PRO A 42 8.17 3.67 -4.05
CA PRO A 42 8.20 4.77 -5.01
C PRO A 42 6.90 5.55 -5.03
N THR A 43 7.00 6.84 -5.34
CA THR A 43 5.83 7.73 -5.38
C THR A 43 4.72 7.18 -6.26
N GLN A 44 5.06 6.63 -7.42
CA GLN A 44 4.04 6.09 -8.33
C GLN A 44 3.31 4.90 -7.73
N VAL A 45 3.99 4.06 -6.97
CA VAL A 45 3.37 2.92 -6.29
C VAL A 45 2.45 3.43 -5.18
N LEU A 46 2.86 4.46 -4.46
CA LEU A 46 2.00 5.08 -3.44
C LEU A 46 0.71 5.62 -4.06
N ILE A 47 0.80 6.27 -5.20
CA ILE A 47 -0.38 6.79 -5.91
C ILE A 47 -1.31 5.64 -6.30
N GLN A 48 -0.75 4.56 -6.84
CA GLN A 48 -1.53 3.39 -7.22
C GLN A 48 -2.22 2.74 -6.01
N LEU A 49 -1.49 2.57 -4.91
CA LEU A 49 -2.06 2.00 -3.68
C LEU A 49 -3.17 2.88 -3.12
N ALA A 50 -2.99 4.20 -3.15
CA ALA A 50 -4.03 5.12 -2.70
C ALA A 50 -5.31 4.96 -3.52
N ARG A 51 -5.19 4.77 -4.81
CA ARG A 51 -6.34 4.53 -5.71
C ARG A 51 -6.98 3.17 -5.45
N ILE A 52 -6.16 2.14 -5.29
CA ILE A 52 -6.65 0.78 -5.03
C ILE A 52 -7.47 0.73 -3.75
N TYR A 53 -7.01 1.39 -2.70
CA TYR A 53 -7.67 1.37 -1.39
C TYR A 53 -8.64 2.53 -1.19
N GLY A 54 -8.75 3.44 -2.16
CA GLY A 54 -9.67 4.58 -2.05
C GLY A 54 -9.31 5.51 -0.90
N THR A 55 -8.02 5.73 -0.65
CA THR A 55 -7.54 6.54 0.47
C THR A 55 -6.46 7.52 0.01
N SER A 56 -5.92 8.29 0.94
CA SER A 56 -4.85 9.25 0.65
C SER A 56 -3.48 8.63 0.86
N ILE A 57 -2.46 9.20 0.23
CA ILE A 57 -1.07 8.80 0.47
C ILE A 57 -0.69 9.08 1.93
N ASP A 58 -1.17 10.18 2.49
CA ASP A 58 -0.92 10.51 3.90
C ASP A 58 -1.41 9.39 4.82
N TYR A 59 -2.59 8.84 4.53
CA TYR A 59 -3.12 7.73 5.33
C TYR A 59 -2.26 6.48 5.18
N LEU A 60 -1.80 6.19 3.97
CA LEU A 60 -0.93 5.02 3.72
C LEU A 60 0.36 5.11 4.53
N LEU A 61 0.91 6.31 4.66
CA LEU A 61 2.17 6.54 5.35
C LEU A 61 2.00 6.74 6.86
N GLY A 62 0.77 6.78 7.35
CA GLY A 62 0.49 6.97 8.77
C GLY A 62 0.55 8.42 9.24
N GLU A 63 0.55 9.38 8.30
CA GLU A 63 0.60 10.80 8.64
C GLU A 63 -0.76 11.37 9.04
N THR A 64 -1.83 10.64 8.78
CA THR A 64 -3.18 11.00 9.19
C THR A 64 -3.95 9.75 9.59
N ARG A 65 -4.94 9.91 10.45
CA ARG A 65 -5.85 8.83 10.86
C ARG A 65 -7.13 8.82 10.02
N ASN A 66 -7.31 9.83 9.17
CA ASN A 66 -8.50 9.93 8.32
C ASN A 66 -8.26 9.17 7.02
N PRO A 67 -9.00 8.07 6.74
CA PRO A 67 -8.80 7.28 5.53
C PRO A 67 -9.39 7.90 4.27
N GLN A 68 -10.14 8.99 4.38
CA GLN A 68 -10.78 9.61 3.23
C GLN A 68 -9.77 10.26 2.29
N ARG A 69 -10.02 10.12 1.00
CA ARG A 69 -9.21 10.81 0.01
C ARG A 69 -9.55 12.30 0.02
N TYR A 70 -8.53 13.11 -0.19
CA TYR A 70 -8.74 14.53 -0.42
C TYR A 70 -9.37 14.74 -1.80
N PRO A 71 -10.29 15.70 -1.94
CA PRO A 71 -10.88 16.02 -3.24
C PRO A 71 -9.87 16.55 -4.24
#